data_bb18a5baf32eaf3dc478f8e19be07800
#
_entry.id   bb18a5baf32eaf3dc478f8e19be07800
#
_cell.length_a   1.000
_cell.length_b   1.000
_cell.length_c   1.000
_cell.angle_alpha   90.00
_cell.angle_beta   90.00
_cell.angle_gamma   90.00
#
_symmetry.space_group_name_H-M   'P 1'
#
loop_
_entity.id
_entity.type
_entity.pdbx_description
1 polymer ?
#
loop_
_entity_poly.entity_id
_entity_poly.type
_entity_poly.pdbx_seq_one_letter_code
_entity_poly.pdbx_strand_id
1 'polypeptide(L)'
;MSFEGGPYLITAAFCEQVIEDKSGVLSLIRIVDRMYITAQGPNAPEEMPPAVLNWFLVLTLKSGKVHGSHQIKIEPELPSGLRGSPISVSAHLEGGNRGTNIISRLGMKLEMPGVYWFRIYFDENFLTQIPIEVIYSRIVTPTPPAG
;
A
#
# COMPACT_ATOMS: atom_id res chain seq x y z
N MET A 1 9.34 -31.62 -9.04
CA MET A 1 9.69 -30.32 -9.63
C MET A 1 10.51 -29.52 -8.65
N SER A 2 11.65 -29.04 -9.06
CA SER A 2 12.50 -28.18 -8.22
C SER A 2 12.21 -26.72 -8.53
N PHE A 3 12.37 -25.87 -7.52
CA PHE A 3 12.26 -24.43 -7.71
C PHE A 3 13.59 -23.89 -8.27
N GLU A 4 13.51 -23.21 -9.40
CA GLU A 4 14.69 -22.67 -10.08
C GLU A 4 14.93 -21.18 -9.81
N GLY A 5 13.96 -20.52 -9.22
CA GLY A 5 14.03 -19.10 -8.91
C GLY A 5 13.37 -18.78 -7.58
N GLY A 6 13.05 -17.55 -7.41
CA GLY A 6 12.37 -17.02 -6.23
C GLY A 6 13.07 -15.78 -5.70
N PRO A 7 12.43 -15.07 -4.77
CA PRO A 7 11.10 -15.39 -4.27
C PRO A 7 10.03 -15.12 -5.33
N TYR A 8 8.91 -15.81 -5.21
CA TYR A 8 7.78 -15.60 -6.10
C TYR A 8 6.75 -14.73 -5.39
N LEU A 9 6.36 -13.64 -6.03
CA LEU A 9 5.30 -12.77 -5.51
C LEU A 9 3.95 -13.37 -5.88
N ILE A 10 3.14 -13.66 -4.87
CA ILE A 10 1.81 -14.24 -5.06
C ILE A 10 0.74 -13.15 -4.98
N THR A 11 0.86 -12.27 -3.99
CA THR A 11 -0.11 -11.19 -3.77
C THR A 11 0.62 -9.90 -3.43
N ALA A 12 0.14 -8.78 -3.99
CA ALA A 12 0.53 -7.44 -3.59
C ALA A 12 -0.74 -6.59 -3.65
N ALA A 13 -1.25 -6.18 -2.50
CA ALA A 13 -2.53 -5.49 -2.43
C ALA A 13 -2.59 -4.51 -1.29
N PHE A 14 -3.42 -3.47 -1.47
CA PHE A 14 -3.80 -2.57 -0.38
C PHE A 14 -5.18 -2.97 0.11
N CYS A 15 -5.35 -2.99 1.42
CA CYS A 15 -6.65 -3.29 2.02
C CYS A 15 -6.86 -2.48 3.30
N GLU A 16 -8.11 -2.39 3.71
CA GLU A 16 -8.45 -1.64 4.91
C GLU A 16 -8.19 -2.43 6.17
N GLN A 17 -8.30 -3.76 6.11
CA GLN A 17 -8.19 -4.62 7.27
C GLN A 17 -7.60 -5.97 6.90
N VAL A 18 -6.80 -6.54 7.79
CA VAL A 18 -6.20 -7.86 7.63
C VAL A 18 -6.58 -8.72 8.82
N ILE A 19 -7.04 -9.92 8.56
CA ILE A 19 -7.29 -10.91 9.60
C ILE A 19 -6.35 -12.09 9.36
N GLU A 20 -5.60 -12.46 10.38
CA GLU A 20 -4.74 -13.63 10.35
C GLU A 20 -5.25 -14.64 11.37
N ASP A 21 -5.57 -15.85 10.93
CA ASP A 21 -6.03 -16.87 11.84
C ASP A 21 -4.87 -17.57 12.55
N LYS A 22 -5.19 -18.51 13.43
CA LYS A 22 -4.17 -19.22 14.22
C LYS A 22 -3.20 -20.04 13.37
N SER A 23 -3.60 -20.40 12.16
CA SER A 23 -2.76 -21.15 11.22
C SER A 23 -1.94 -20.25 10.30
N GLY A 24 -2.07 -18.93 10.42
CA GLY A 24 -1.34 -17.98 9.59
C GLY A 24 -1.98 -17.70 8.25
N VAL A 25 -3.22 -18.13 8.05
CA VAL A 25 -3.96 -17.84 6.82
C VAL A 25 -4.56 -16.45 6.89
N LEU A 26 -4.34 -15.67 5.84
CA LEU A 26 -4.79 -14.28 5.79
C LEU A 26 -6.15 -14.14 5.11
N SER A 27 -6.95 -13.21 5.65
CA SER A 27 -8.12 -12.67 4.98
C SER A 27 -7.94 -11.18 4.82
N LEU A 28 -8.01 -10.70 3.58
CA LEU A 28 -7.91 -9.27 3.29
C LEU A 28 -9.32 -8.72 3.11
N ILE A 29 -9.66 -7.72 3.92
CA ILE A 29 -10.99 -7.12 3.90
C ILE A 29 -10.91 -5.77 3.21
N ARG A 30 -11.73 -5.59 2.21
CA ARG A 30 -11.80 -4.41 1.36
C ARG A 30 -10.44 -4.13 0.70
N ILE A 31 -10.13 -4.91 -0.30
CA ILE A 31 -8.99 -4.62 -1.19
C ILE A 31 -9.34 -3.36 -1.97
N VAL A 32 -8.46 -2.37 -1.91
CA VAL A 32 -8.72 -1.04 -2.44
C VAL A 32 -7.62 -0.64 -3.42
N ASP A 33 -8.00 0.14 -4.43
CA ASP A 33 -7.08 0.64 -5.43
C ASP A 33 -7.08 2.18 -5.51
N ARG A 34 -8.04 2.83 -4.86
CA ARG A 34 -8.16 4.28 -4.88
C ARG A 34 -8.79 4.80 -3.60
N MET A 35 -8.46 6.03 -3.29
CA MET A 35 -9.02 6.73 -2.14
C MET A 35 -9.76 7.98 -2.61
N TYR A 36 -11.00 8.13 -2.15
CA TYR A 36 -11.79 9.32 -2.41
C TYR A 36 -11.76 10.24 -1.19
N ILE A 37 -11.41 11.49 -1.42
CA ILE A 37 -11.45 12.54 -0.41
C ILE A 37 -12.45 13.57 -0.92
N THR A 38 -13.50 13.82 -0.13
CA THR A 38 -14.57 14.74 -0.54
C THR A 38 -14.69 15.87 0.49
N ALA A 39 -14.71 17.10 0.02
CA ALA A 39 -15.02 18.26 0.82
C ALA A 39 -16.32 18.87 0.31
N GLN A 40 -17.23 19.17 1.22
CA GLN A 40 -18.54 19.74 0.90
C GLN A 40 -18.76 21.04 1.69
N GLY A 41 -19.63 21.90 1.18
CA GLY A 41 -20.04 23.10 1.85
C GLY A 41 -19.72 24.37 1.07
N PRO A 42 -20.20 25.54 1.56
CA PRO A 42 -19.95 26.81 0.90
C PRO A 42 -18.46 27.18 0.86
N ASN A 43 -17.68 26.67 1.80
CA ASN A 43 -16.25 26.95 1.94
C ASN A 43 -15.37 25.72 1.64
N ALA A 44 -15.86 24.79 0.82
CA ALA A 44 -15.05 23.64 0.43
C ALA A 44 -13.76 24.12 -0.23
N PRO A 45 -12.56 23.67 0.27
CA PRO A 45 -11.29 24.17 -0.22
C PRO A 45 -11.04 23.77 -1.67
N GLU A 46 -10.40 24.64 -2.43
CA GLU A 46 -10.02 24.35 -3.82
C GLU A 46 -8.93 23.28 -3.86
N GLU A 47 -7.98 23.36 -2.95
CA GLU A 47 -6.93 22.37 -2.83
C GLU A 47 -7.33 21.30 -1.83
N MET A 48 -6.87 20.08 -2.08
CA MET A 48 -7.16 18.96 -1.21
C MET A 48 -6.61 19.22 0.20
N PRO A 49 -7.45 19.14 1.25
CA PRO A 49 -6.94 19.19 2.62
C PRO A 49 -6.10 17.94 2.91
N PRO A 50 -5.09 18.04 3.77
CA PRO A 50 -4.26 16.88 4.11
C PRO A 50 -5.11 15.74 4.68
N ALA A 51 -4.77 14.53 4.28
CA ALA A 51 -5.39 13.31 4.76
C ALA A 51 -4.32 12.29 5.11
N VAL A 52 -4.69 11.24 5.82
CA VAL A 52 -3.77 10.16 6.19
C VAL A 52 -4.21 8.88 5.51
N LEU A 53 -3.28 8.25 4.80
CA LEU A 53 -3.47 6.92 4.27
C LEU A 53 -3.28 5.93 5.41
N ASN A 54 -4.35 5.26 5.81
CA ASN A 54 -4.33 4.35 6.96
C ASN A 54 -4.77 2.95 6.53
N TRP A 55 -4.15 2.46 5.48
CA TRP A 55 -4.39 1.14 4.93
C TRP A 55 -3.21 0.21 5.18
N PHE A 56 -3.40 -1.05 4.89
CA PHE A 56 -2.34 -2.04 4.94
C PHE A 56 -1.87 -2.37 3.53
N LEU A 57 -0.57 -2.50 3.38
CA LEU A 57 0.05 -3.11 2.21
C LEU A 57 0.37 -4.56 2.58
N VAL A 58 -0.19 -5.50 1.84
CA VAL A 58 0.01 -6.92 2.09
C VAL A 58 0.74 -7.53 0.91
N LEU A 59 1.83 -8.20 1.21
CA LEU A 59 2.60 -8.99 0.25
C LEU A 59 2.61 -10.42 0.71
N THR A 60 2.34 -11.35 -0.20
CA THR A 60 2.55 -12.77 0.07
C THR A 60 3.56 -13.32 -0.91
N LEU A 61 4.56 -14.02 -0.40
CA LEU A 61 5.67 -14.55 -1.17
C LEU A 61 5.77 -16.06 -0.99
N LYS A 62 6.24 -16.73 -2.02
CA LYS A 62 6.75 -18.09 -1.94
C LYS A 62 8.27 -18.05 -2.03
N SER A 63 8.93 -18.85 -1.22
CA SER A 63 10.38 -18.79 -1.06
C SER A 63 11.17 -19.20 -2.32
N GLY A 64 10.80 -20.30 -2.95
CA GLY A 64 11.58 -20.85 -4.03
C GLY A 64 12.97 -21.27 -3.55
N LYS A 65 14.01 -20.76 -4.19
CA LYS A 65 15.41 -21.03 -3.80
C LYS A 65 15.88 -20.20 -2.63
N VAL A 66 15.10 -19.23 -2.19
CA VAL A 66 15.53 -18.25 -1.19
C VAL A 66 15.29 -18.76 0.22
N HIS A 67 16.29 -18.63 1.08
CA HIS A 67 16.25 -19.03 2.48
C HIS A 67 16.75 -17.90 3.37
N GLY A 68 16.37 -17.93 4.63
CA GLY A 68 16.92 -17.05 5.64
C GLY A 68 16.21 -15.71 5.74
N SER A 69 16.89 -14.78 6.39
CA SER A 69 16.36 -13.44 6.65
C SER A 69 16.74 -12.49 5.54
N HIS A 70 15.77 -11.74 5.06
CA HIS A 70 15.92 -10.77 3.99
C HIS A 70 15.18 -9.49 4.33
N GLN A 71 15.43 -8.44 3.56
CA GLN A 71 14.79 -7.15 3.76
C GLN A 71 13.85 -6.83 2.60
N ILE A 72 12.64 -6.44 2.94
CA ILE A 72 11.69 -5.86 2.00
C ILE A 72 11.72 -4.35 2.22
N LYS A 73 11.95 -3.60 1.14
CA LYS A 73 11.90 -2.14 1.18
C LYS A 73 10.69 -1.67 0.38
N ILE A 74 9.88 -0.83 0.99
CA ILE A 74 8.72 -0.20 0.35
C ILE A 74 9.05 1.28 0.20
N GLU A 75 9.17 1.75 -1.04
CA GLU A 75 9.54 3.12 -1.34
C GLU A 75 8.38 3.84 -2.00
N PRO A 76 7.72 4.79 -1.30
CA PRO A 76 6.64 5.56 -1.89
C PRO A 76 7.17 6.67 -2.80
N GLU A 77 6.45 6.91 -3.89
CA GLU A 77 6.70 8.03 -4.78
C GLU A 77 5.41 8.84 -4.90
N LEU A 78 5.51 10.13 -4.62
CA LEU A 78 4.37 11.04 -4.67
C LEU A 78 4.02 11.41 -6.10
N PRO A 79 2.80 11.94 -6.35
CA PRO A 79 2.44 12.39 -7.71
C PRO A 79 3.37 13.45 -8.29
N SER A 80 4.04 14.21 -7.43
CA SER A 80 5.05 15.20 -7.84
C SER A 80 6.35 14.58 -8.33
N GLY A 81 6.54 13.27 -8.16
CA GLY A 81 7.78 12.58 -8.45
C GLY A 81 8.75 12.50 -7.29
N LEU A 82 8.47 13.21 -6.20
CA LEU A 82 9.29 13.12 -5.00
C LEU A 82 9.13 11.76 -4.34
N ARG A 83 10.22 11.24 -3.80
CA ARG A 83 10.21 9.98 -3.07
C ARG A 83 9.97 10.24 -1.60
N GLY A 84 9.05 9.46 -1.01
CA GLY A 84 8.81 9.49 0.42
C GLY A 84 9.83 8.64 1.17
N SER A 85 9.70 8.65 2.50
CA SER A 85 10.58 7.85 3.36
C SER A 85 10.33 6.37 3.14
N PRO A 86 11.36 5.57 2.88
CA PRO A 86 11.18 4.14 2.68
C PRO A 86 10.86 3.43 3.99
N ILE A 87 10.09 2.35 3.87
CA ILE A 87 9.78 1.46 4.98
C ILE A 87 10.52 0.16 4.73
N SER A 88 11.24 -0.32 5.76
CA SER A 88 11.96 -1.60 5.67
C SER A 88 11.32 -2.60 6.62
N VAL A 89 11.06 -3.78 6.11
CA VAL A 89 10.46 -4.88 6.86
C VAL A 89 11.30 -6.13 6.66
N SER A 90 11.59 -6.84 7.75
CA SER A 90 12.30 -8.11 7.68
C SER A 90 11.37 -9.21 7.23
N ALA A 91 11.86 -10.07 6.35
CA ALA A 91 11.15 -11.25 5.88
C ALA A 91 12.03 -12.48 6.08
N HIS A 92 11.46 -13.54 6.64
CA HIS A 92 12.15 -14.80 6.80
C HIS A 92 11.55 -15.84 5.84
N LEU A 93 12.39 -16.43 5.00
CA LEU A 93 11.98 -17.41 4.01
C LEU A 93 12.56 -18.78 4.34
N GLU A 94 11.74 -19.80 4.23
CA GLU A 94 12.12 -21.18 4.61
C GLU A 94 12.47 -22.06 3.42
N GLY A 95 12.32 -21.54 2.21
CA GLY A 95 12.63 -22.29 1.00
C GLY A 95 11.44 -23.04 0.42
N GLY A 96 11.58 -23.42 -0.85
CA GLY A 96 10.59 -24.23 -1.56
C GLY A 96 9.22 -23.55 -1.68
N ASN A 97 8.17 -24.31 -1.43
CA ASN A 97 6.81 -23.82 -1.51
C ASN A 97 6.34 -23.13 -0.22
N ARG A 98 7.24 -22.94 0.74
CA ARG A 98 6.91 -22.23 1.98
C ARG A 98 6.68 -20.75 1.70
N GLY A 99 5.56 -20.25 2.20
CA GLY A 99 5.20 -18.84 2.02
C GLY A 99 5.59 -17.98 3.20
N THR A 100 5.68 -16.69 2.95
CA THR A 100 5.76 -15.70 4.01
C THR A 100 4.81 -14.56 3.70
N ASN A 101 4.20 -14.01 4.73
CA ASN A 101 3.26 -12.90 4.64
C ASN A 101 3.90 -11.66 5.23
N ILE A 102 3.81 -10.56 4.51
CA ILE A 102 4.32 -9.28 4.96
C ILE A 102 3.13 -8.33 5.01
N ILE A 103 2.85 -7.82 6.21
CA ILE A 103 1.75 -6.92 6.47
C ILE A 103 2.34 -5.62 6.99
N SER A 104 2.23 -4.56 6.20
CA SER A 104 2.75 -3.26 6.57
C SER A 104 1.62 -2.25 6.66
N ARG A 105 1.45 -1.65 7.83
CA ARG A 105 0.50 -0.57 8.00
C ARG A 105 1.11 0.72 7.46
N LEU A 106 0.39 1.35 6.55
CA LEU A 106 0.81 2.62 5.98
C LEU A 106 0.16 3.75 6.78
N GLY A 107 0.98 4.64 7.34
CA GLY A 107 0.52 5.82 8.04
C GLY A 107 1.00 7.06 7.31
N MET A 108 0.78 7.13 6.01
CA MET A 108 1.35 8.18 5.16
C MET A 108 0.42 9.36 5.04
N LYS A 109 0.99 10.58 5.17
CA LYS A 109 0.26 11.81 4.94
C LYS A 109 0.13 12.07 3.45
N LEU A 110 -1.10 12.35 3.01
CA LEU A 110 -1.41 12.67 1.63
C LEU A 110 -1.75 14.15 1.54
N GLU A 111 -1.04 14.90 0.72
CA GLU A 111 -1.22 16.34 0.59
C GLU A 111 -1.75 16.76 -0.76
N MET A 112 -1.77 15.86 -1.74
CA MET A 112 -2.23 16.18 -3.10
C MET A 112 -2.94 14.97 -3.71
N PRO A 113 -3.89 15.20 -4.64
CA PRO A 113 -4.45 14.11 -5.42
C PRO A 113 -3.46 13.64 -6.48
N GLY A 114 -3.73 12.48 -7.02
CA GLY A 114 -2.92 11.88 -8.08
C GLY A 114 -2.54 10.45 -7.77
N VAL A 115 -1.60 9.93 -8.53
CA VAL A 115 -1.16 8.55 -8.40
C VAL A 115 0.09 8.47 -7.56
N TYR A 116 0.00 7.71 -6.48
CA TYR A 116 1.12 7.39 -5.59
C TYR A 116 1.60 6.01 -5.96
N TRP A 117 2.89 5.86 -6.25
CA TRP A 117 3.49 4.58 -6.55
C TRP A 117 4.23 4.05 -5.34
N PHE A 118 4.11 2.75 -5.11
CA PHE A 118 4.85 2.07 -4.05
C PHE A 118 5.74 1.04 -4.71
N ARG A 119 7.04 1.32 -4.73
CA ARG A 119 8.04 0.41 -5.28
C ARG A 119 8.50 -0.53 -4.19
N ILE A 120 8.53 -1.81 -4.52
CA ILE A 120 8.85 -2.86 -3.57
C ILE A 120 10.09 -3.58 -4.02
N TYR A 121 11.07 -3.62 -3.14
CA TYR A 121 12.36 -4.23 -3.38
C TYR A 121 12.58 -5.37 -2.41
N PHE A 122 13.17 -6.45 -2.91
CA PHE A 122 13.63 -7.58 -2.12
C PHE A 122 15.14 -7.56 -2.14
N ASP A 123 15.80 -7.35 -0.99
CA ASP A 123 17.25 -7.18 -0.90
C ASP A 123 17.79 -6.22 -1.96
N GLU A 124 17.16 -5.07 -2.11
CA GLU A 124 17.50 -4.02 -3.08
C GLU A 124 17.22 -4.39 -4.55
N ASN A 125 16.71 -5.58 -4.83
CA ASN A 125 16.28 -5.94 -6.17
C ASN A 125 14.79 -5.59 -6.34
N PHE A 126 14.49 -4.95 -7.46
CA PHE A 126 13.11 -4.58 -7.76
C PHE A 126 12.22 -5.81 -7.85
N LEU A 127 11.13 -5.83 -7.08
CA LEU A 127 10.19 -6.94 -7.06
C LEU A 127 8.90 -6.59 -7.80
N THR A 128 8.28 -5.48 -7.44
CA THR A 128 7.05 -4.98 -8.07
C THR A 128 6.81 -3.53 -7.70
N GLN A 129 5.83 -2.92 -8.37
CA GLN A 129 5.33 -1.62 -7.98
C GLN A 129 3.81 -1.62 -8.07
N ILE A 130 3.16 -0.95 -7.15
CA ILE A 130 1.70 -0.86 -7.10
C ILE A 130 1.27 0.58 -6.88
N PRO A 131 0.23 1.03 -7.61
CA PRO A 131 -0.27 2.39 -7.45
C PRO A 131 -1.47 2.47 -6.53
N ILE A 132 -1.63 3.63 -5.90
CA ILE A 132 -2.91 4.08 -5.33
C ILE A 132 -3.25 5.41 -5.98
N GLU A 133 -4.47 5.55 -6.46
CA GLU A 133 -4.95 6.84 -6.93
C GLU A 133 -5.73 7.54 -5.83
N VAL A 134 -5.37 8.79 -5.56
CA VAL A 134 -6.08 9.66 -4.63
C VAL A 134 -6.87 10.66 -5.44
N ILE A 135 -8.19 10.65 -5.27
CA ILE A 135 -9.12 11.50 -6.01
C ILE A 135 -9.74 12.50 -5.03
N TYR A 136 -9.63 13.77 -5.35
CA TYR A 136 -10.26 14.82 -4.56
C TYR A 136 -11.48 15.35 -5.29
N SER A 137 -12.63 15.31 -4.60
CA SER A 137 -13.87 15.86 -5.07
C SER A 137 -14.31 17.01 -4.18
N ARG A 138 -14.63 18.13 -4.81
CA ARG A 138 -15.07 19.33 -4.13
C ARG A 138 -16.50 19.62 -4.54
N ILE A 139 -17.38 19.64 -3.55
CA ILE A 139 -18.79 19.97 -3.77
C ILE A 139 -19.08 21.28 -3.06
N VAL A 140 -19.18 22.36 -3.82
CA VAL A 140 -19.51 23.67 -3.28
C VAL A 140 -21.02 23.81 -3.23
N THR A 141 -21.56 23.98 -2.03
CA THR A 141 -23.00 24.22 -1.84
C THR A 141 -23.24 25.72 -1.67
N PRO A 142 -24.38 26.25 -2.16
CA PRO A 142 -24.67 27.65 -1.96
C PRO A 142 -24.84 27.96 -0.46
N THR A 143 -24.44 29.18 -0.07
CA THR A 143 -24.68 29.67 1.28
C THR A 143 -26.19 29.79 1.48
N PRO A 144 -26.76 29.26 2.59
CA PRO A 144 -28.18 29.42 2.85
C PRO A 144 -28.57 30.91 2.91
N PRO A 145 -29.73 31.28 2.35
CA PRO A 145 -30.17 32.66 2.46
C PRO A 145 -30.38 33.06 3.92
N ALA A 146 -30.02 34.29 4.26
CA ALA A 146 -30.30 34.87 5.58
C ALA A 146 -31.81 34.99 5.73
N GLY A 147 -32.34 34.20 6.67
CA GLY A 147 -33.79 34.17 6.91
C GLY A 147 -34.16 34.90 8.17
#